data_89b90c157f17fcea234bb3f75c92385f
#
_entry.id   89b90c157f17fcea234bb3f75c92385f
#
_cell.length_a   1.000
_cell.length_b   1.000
_cell.length_c   1.000
_cell.angle_alpha   90.00
_cell.angle_beta   90.00
_cell.angle_gamma   90.00
#
_symmetry.space_group_name_H-M   'P 1'
#
loop_
_entity.id
_entity.type
_entity.pdbx_description
1 polymer ?
#
loop_
_entity_poly.entity_id
_entity_poly.type
_entity_poly.pdbx_seq_one_letter_code
_entity_poly.pdbx_strand_id
1 'polypeptide(L)'
;EQEAKGIPGKKYPLSIGIKEARYEILLLTDADCVPASEFWIQRMQDAFEEKVEIVLGYGGFHKRPGILNKLIRFDTFHNALQYLSYALAGIPYMGVGRNLSYKRALFFDNKGFSSINHIAGGDDDLFINKVATDANTAIVVDKEAFTLSEAERNLKDWIRQKNRHFSTARYYKPLHKVLLAT
;
A
#
# COMPACT_ATOMS: atom_id res chain seq x y z
N GLU A 1 18.91 8.38 15.70
CA GLU A 1 18.38 7.26 14.91
C GLU A 1 18.73 5.97 15.63
N GLN A 2 17.77 5.40 16.37
CA GLN A 2 17.92 4.04 16.89
C GLN A 2 17.56 3.09 15.74
N GLU A 3 18.57 2.57 15.07
CA GLU A 3 18.38 1.40 14.21
C GLU A 3 17.79 0.27 15.08
N ALA A 4 16.59 -0.17 14.70
CA ALA A 4 16.00 -1.33 15.34
C ALA A 4 16.84 -2.55 14.99
N LYS A 5 17.63 -3.01 15.93
CA LYS A 5 18.48 -4.19 15.77
C LYS A 5 17.62 -5.36 15.27
N GLY A 6 17.71 -5.67 13.98
CA GLY A 6 17.16 -6.88 13.37
C GLY A 6 15.83 -6.77 12.63
N ILE A 7 15.19 -5.62 12.50
CA ILE A 7 13.97 -5.45 11.67
C ILE A 7 14.30 -4.67 10.41
N PRO A 8 14.37 -5.31 9.23
CA PRO A 8 14.72 -4.62 8.00
C PRO A 8 13.59 -3.72 7.48
N GLY A 9 13.97 -2.62 6.82
CA GLY A 9 13.03 -1.71 6.17
C GLY A 9 12.34 -0.73 7.12
N LYS A 10 11.16 -0.22 6.71
CA LYS A 10 10.43 0.84 7.41
C LYS A 10 9.45 0.37 8.47
N LYS A 11 9.33 -0.95 8.73
CA LYS A 11 8.34 -1.51 9.67
C LYS A 11 8.51 -1.00 11.11
N TYR A 12 9.75 -0.90 11.58
CA TYR A 12 9.99 -0.43 12.94
C TYR A 12 9.58 1.04 13.15
N PRO A 13 10.06 2.01 12.37
CA PRO A 13 9.62 3.39 12.52
C PRO A 13 8.11 3.55 12.26
N LEU A 14 7.54 2.79 11.33
CA LEU A 14 6.10 2.79 11.06
C LEU A 14 5.32 2.26 12.28
N SER A 15 5.77 1.18 12.92
CA SER A 15 5.14 0.66 14.14
C SER A 15 5.15 1.68 15.28
N ILE A 16 6.23 2.45 15.43
CA ILE A 16 6.29 3.54 16.41
C ILE A 16 5.29 4.63 16.07
N GLY A 17 5.24 5.08 14.81
CA GLY A 17 4.28 6.08 14.36
C GLY A 17 2.82 5.65 14.60
N ILE A 18 2.49 4.39 14.31
CA ILE A 18 1.16 3.83 14.56
C ILE A 18 0.85 3.78 16.06
N LYS A 19 1.82 3.43 16.89
CA LYS A 19 1.65 3.41 18.35
C LYS A 19 1.36 4.80 18.92
N GLU A 20 2.07 5.80 18.45
CA GLU A 20 1.96 7.19 18.90
C GLU A 20 0.77 7.93 18.25
N ALA A 21 0.13 7.36 17.23
CA ALA A 21 -1.03 7.96 16.57
C ALA A 21 -2.20 8.14 17.55
N ARG A 22 -2.83 9.30 17.51
CA ARG A 22 -3.89 9.70 18.44
C ARG A 22 -5.30 9.32 17.98
N TYR A 23 -5.46 9.12 16.66
CA TYR A 23 -6.77 8.89 16.06
C TYR A 23 -6.95 7.44 15.65
N GLU A 24 -8.21 7.03 15.48
CA GLU A 24 -8.58 5.67 15.13
C GLU A 24 -8.19 5.31 13.69
N ILE A 25 -8.36 6.22 12.75
CA ILE A 25 -8.05 6.03 11.34
C ILE A 25 -6.62 6.48 11.08
N LEU A 26 -5.84 5.58 10.50
CA LEU A 26 -4.48 5.85 10.04
C LEU A 26 -4.51 6.02 8.53
N LEU A 27 -3.98 7.14 8.04
CA LEU A 27 -3.78 7.39 6.61
C LEU A 27 -2.28 7.42 6.34
N LEU A 28 -1.82 6.45 5.57
CA LEU A 28 -0.42 6.20 5.26
C LEU A 28 -0.07 6.68 3.86
N THR A 29 1.09 7.30 3.76
CA THR A 29 1.69 7.68 2.48
C THR A 29 3.21 7.62 2.58
N ASP A 30 3.90 7.45 1.47
CA ASP A 30 5.37 7.53 1.45
C ASP A 30 5.81 9.00 1.53
N ALA A 31 6.99 9.24 2.10
CA ALA A 31 7.50 10.59 2.38
C ALA A 31 7.76 11.44 1.12
N ASP A 32 7.86 10.81 -0.05
CA ASP A 32 8.03 11.44 -1.36
C ASP A 32 6.71 11.61 -2.14
N CYS A 33 5.59 11.25 -1.53
CA CYS A 33 4.27 11.40 -2.13
C CYS A 33 3.65 12.76 -1.81
N VAL A 34 2.94 13.29 -2.78
CA VAL A 34 2.14 14.52 -2.66
C VAL A 34 0.68 14.18 -2.98
N PRO A 35 -0.30 14.59 -2.15
CA PRO A 35 -1.71 14.47 -2.48
C PRO A 35 -2.06 15.21 -3.78
N ALA A 36 -2.93 14.62 -4.59
CA ALA A 36 -3.38 15.23 -5.85
C ALA A 36 -4.33 16.40 -5.61
N SER A 37 -4.97 16.47 -4.44
CA SER A 37 -5.86 17.57 -4.04
C SER A 37 -5.85 17.80 -2.52
N GLU A 38 -6.40 18.92 -2.10
CA GLU A 38 -6.67 19.24 -0.68
C GLU A 38 -7.74 18.35 -0.05
N PHE A 39 -8.55 17.68 -0.87
CA PHE A 39 -9.62 16.78 -0.42
C PHE A 39 -9.15 15.35 -0.15
N TRP A 40 -7.88 15.03 -0.35
CA TRP A 40 -7.34 13.68 -0.21
C TRP A 40 -7.72 13.00 1.12
N ILE A 41 -7.50 13.68 2.24
CA ILE A 41 -7.82 13.13 3.58
C ILE A 41 -9.31 12.85 3.68
N GLN A 42 -10.15 13.81 3.27
CA GLN A 42 -11.60 13.69 3.31
C GLN A 42 -12.09 12.51 2.48
N ARG A 43 -11.65 12.40 1.21
CA ARG A 43 -12.07 11.31 0.31
C ARG A 43 -11.68 9.93 0.84
N MET A 44 -10.50 9.81 1.43
CA MET A 44 -10.07 8.56 2.04
C MET A 44 -10.86 8.25 3.32
N GLN A 45 -11.19 9.25 4.09
CA GLN A 45 -11.98 9.09 5.32
C GLN A 45 -13.45 8.76 5.05
N ASP A 46 -14.06 9.39 4.04
CA ASP A 46 -15.48 9.18 3.67
C ASP A 46 -15.78 7.72 3.26
N ALA A 47 -14.75 6.96 2.88
CA ALA A 47 -14.88 5.54 2.53
C ALA A 47 -14.98 4.60 3.75
N PHE A 48 -14.79 5.10 4.98
CA PHE A 48 -14.93 4.30 6.20
C PHE A 48 -16.40 4.23 6.62
N GLU A 49 -17.13 3.28 6.06
CA GLU A 49 -18.45 2.89 6.52
C GLU A 49 -18.36 1.96 7.75
N GLU A 50 -19.52 1.56 8.33
CA GLU A 50 -19.61 0.85 9.61
C GLU A 50 -18.65 -0.38 9.72
N LYS A 51 -18.57 -1.19 8.66
CA LYS A 51 -17.77 -2.43 8.65
C LYS A 51 -16.39 -2.27 8.04
N VAL A 52 -16.11 -1.13 7.41
CA VAL A 52 -14.85 -0.91 6.70
C VAL A 52 -13.73 -0.63 7.71
N GLU A 53 -12.66 -1.38 7.60
CA GLU A 53 -11.44 -1.23 8.41
C GLU A 53 -10.22 -0.88 7.56
N ILE A 54 -10.31 -1.08 6.23
CA ILE A 54 -9.22 -0.86 5.27
C ILE A 54 -9.77 -0.09 4.08
N VAL A 55 -9.05 0.95 3.66
CA VAL A 55 -9.34 1.69 2.43
C VAL A 55 -8.11 1.69 1.55
N LEU A 56 -8.26 1.18 0.34
CA LEU A 56 -7.21 1.10 -0.67
C LEU A 56 -7.36 2.27 -1.65
N GLY A 57 -6.33 3.10 -1.78
CA GLY A 57 -6.28 4.20 -2.72
C GLY A 57 -5.28 3.97 -3.85
N TYR A 58 -5.27 4.87 -4.84
CA TYR A 58 -4.32 4.87 -5.94
C TYR A 58 -3.14 5.81 -5.64
N GLY A 59 -1.92 5.27 -5.69
CA GLY A 59 -0.67 6.02 -5.63
C GLY A 59 0.06 5.96 -6.97
N GLY A 60 0.02 7.06 -7.73
CA GLY A 60 0.62 7.17 -9.06
C GLY A 60 1.98 7.83 -9.07
N PHE A 61 2.44 8.16 -10.28
CA PHE A 61 3.65 8.96 -10.51
C PHE A 61 3.36 10.18 -11.37
N HIS A 62 4.08 11.26 -11.12
CA HIS A 62 4.02 12.47 -11.93
C HIS A 62 4.33 12.19 -13.40
N LYS A 63 3.55 12.82 -14.30
CA LYS A 63 3.81 12.75 -15.74
C LYS A 63 5.06 13.55 -16.07
N ARG A 64 6.06 12.89 -16.66
CA ARG A 64 7.30 13.48 -17.15
C ARG A 64 7.57 13.03 -18.59
N PRO A 65 8.35 13.79 -19.38
CA PRO A 65 8.80 13.34 -20.69
C PRO A 65 9.63 12.04 -20.61
N GLY A 66 9.63 11.26 -21.69
CA GLY A 66 10.46 10.06 -21.84
C GLY A 66 9.67 8.76 -21.75
N ILE A 67 10.24 7.74 -22.42
CA ILE A 67 9.63 6.41 -22.53
C ILE A 67 9.60 5.70 -21.17
N LEU A 68 10.67 5.80 -20.38
CA LEU A 68 10.75 5.15 -19.08
C LEU A 68 9.63 5.64 -18.13
N ASN A 69 9.39 6.96 -18.06
CA ASN A 69 8.29 7.48 -17.24
C ASN A 69 6.92 6.96 -17.69
N LYS A 70 6.70 6.85 -19.00
CA LYS A 70 5.47 6.27 -19.54
C LYS A 70 5.32 4.81 -19.14
N LEU A 71 6.39 4.00 -19.22
CA LEU A 71 6.39 2.59 -18.83
C LEU A 71 6.14 2.43 -17.32
N ILE A 72 6.81 3.20 -16.46
CA ILE A 72 6.61 3.16 -15.01
C ILE A 72 5.17 3.51 -14.66
N ARG A 73 4.62 4.56 -15.25
CA ARG A 73 3.24 4.97 -15.01
C ARG A 73 2.22 3.95 -15.51
N PHE A 74 2.46 3.34 -16.67
CA PHE A 74 1.61 2.27 -17.20
C PHE A 74 1.65 1.04 -16.28
N ASP A 75 2.83 0.58 -15.88
CA ASP A 75 3.00 -0.53 -14.96
C ASP A 75 2.31 -0.28 -13.62
N THR A 76 2.45 0.93 -13.08
CA THR A 76 1.79 1.32 -11.82
C THR A 76 0.27 1.35 -11.96
N PHE A 77 -0.23 1.89 -13.06
CA PHE A 77 -1.67 1.89 -13.35
C PHE A 77 -2.21 0.47 -13.52
N HIS A 78 -1.49 -0.39 -14.26
CA HIS A 78 -1.88 -1.79 -14.45
C HIS A 78 -1.93 -2.56 -13.12
N ASN A 79 -0.93 -2.39 -12.26
CA ASN A 79 -0.93 -2.98 -10.93
C ASN A 79 -2.10 -2.45 -10.08
N ALA A 80 -2.40 -1.15 -10.16
CA ALA A 80 -3.53 -0.58 -9.44
C ALA A 80 -4.86 -1.10 -9.95
N LEU A 81 -5.05 -1.17 -11.26
CA LEU A 81 -6.22 -1.77 -11.86
C LEU A 81 -6.42 -3.20 -11.35
N GLN A 82 -5.35 -3.98 -11.23
CA GLN A 82 -5.41 -5.33 -10.73
C GLN A 82 -5.85 -5.39 -9.26
N TYR A 83 -5.11 -4.76 -8.32
CA TYR A 83 -5.45 -4.92 -6.90
C TYR A 83 -6.78 -4.26 -6.52
N LEU A 84 -7.16 -3.15 -7.14
CA LEU A 84 -8.46 -2.52 -6.89
C LEU A 84 -9.61 -3.34 -7.47
N SER A 85 -9.44 -3.91 -8.68
CA SER A 85 -10.45 -4.80 -9.27
C SER A 85 -10.65 -6.07 -8.46
N TYR A 86 -9.58 -6.69 -7.96
CA TYR A 86 -9.70 -7.85 -7.07
C TYR A 86 -10.39 -7.48 -5.75
N ALA A 87 -10.11 -6.31 -5.19
CA ALA A 87 -10.81 -5.86 -3.99
C ALA A 87 -12.30 -5.66 -4.25
N LEU A 88 -12.69 -5.06 -5.39
CA LEU A 88 -14.09 -4.96 -5.81
C LEU A 88 -14.76 -6.31 -6.04
N ALA A 89 -14.00 -7.31 -6.47
CA ALA A 89 -14.50 -8.68 -6.64
C ALA A 89 -14.55 -9.49 -5.32
N GLY A 90 -14.33 -8.84 -4.16
CA GLY A 90 -14.34 -9.48 -2.85
C GLY A 90 -13.06 -10.25 -2.50
N ILE A 91 -11.98 -10.05 -3.26
CA ILE A 91 -10.70 -10.75 -3.07
C ILE A 91 -9.55 -9.74 -2.87
N PRO A 92 -9.60 -8.89 -1.86
CA PRO A 92 -8.52 -7.94 -1.61
C PRO A 92 -7.23 -8.69 -1.23
N TYR A 93 -6.15 -8.44 -1.96
CA TYR A 93 -4.91 -9.19 -1.76
C TYR A 93 -3.68 -8.33 -1.42
N MET A 94 -3.73 -7.04 -1.67
CA MET A 94 -2.67 -6.10 -1.33
C MET A 94 -3.16 -4.67 -1.24
N GLY A 95 -2.37 -3.81 -0.65
CA GLY A 95 -2.44 -2.37 -0.73
C GLY A 95 -1.06 -1.79 -1.05
N VAL A 96 -1.00 -0.51 -1.34
CA VAL A 96 0.25 0.21 -1.62
C VAL A 96 0.47 1.30 -0.57
N GLY A 97 1.64 1.30 0.07
CA GLY A 97 2.00 2.25 1.14
C GLY A 97 1.95 3.72 0.72
N ARG A 98 1.90 4.00 -0.57
CA ARG A 98 1.74 5.37 -1.10
C ARG A 98 0.36 5.96 -0.86
N ASN A 99 -0.68 5.11 -0.73
CA ASN A 99 -2.05 5.56 -0.49
C ASN A 99 -2.89 4.44 0.14
N LEU A 100 -2.77 4.29 1.44
CA LEU A 100 -3.37 3.21 2.21
C LEU A 100 -3.91 3.76 3.52
N SER A 101 -5.13 3.38 3.86
CA SER A 101 -5.72 3.74 5.15
C SER A 101 -6.28 2.51 5.85
N TYR A 102 -6.16 2.45 7.18
CA TYR A 102 -6.80 1.40 7.98
C TYR A 102 -7.03 1.86 9.42
N LYS A 103 -7.95 1.17 10.10
CA LYS A 103 -8.20 1.41 11.53
C LYS A 103 -7.01 0.95 12.36
N ARG A 104 -6.62 1.80 13.32
CA ARG A 104 -5.49 1.53 14.22
C ARG A 104 -5.68 0.23 15.02
N ALA A 105 -6.90 -0.08 15.45
CA ALA A 105 -7.24 -1.32 16.13
C ALA A 105 -6.86 -2.55 15.29
N LEU A 106 -7.15 -2.56 13.98
CA LEU A 106 -6.79 -3.66 13.08
C LEU A 106 -5.31 -4.02 13.14
N PHE A 107 -4.42 -3.02 13.27
CA PHE A 107 -2.98 -3.27 13.38
C PHE A 107 -2.63 -4.01 14.67
N PHE A 108 -3.16 -3.58 15.82
CA PHE A 108 -2.83 -4.17 17.11
C PHE A 108 -3.47 -5.56 17.28
N ASP A 109 -4.72 -5.75 16.89
CA ASP A 109 -5.44 -7.01 16.95
C ASP A 109 -4.76 -8.12 16.15
N ASN A 110 -4.07 -7.73 15.06
CA ASN A 110 -3.30 -8.64 14.24
C ASN A 110 -1.81 -8.73 14.61
N LYS A 111 -1.40 -8.19 15.78
CA LYS A 111 0.00 -8.18 16.27
C LYS A 111 0.97 -7.45 15.32
N GLY A 112 0.46 -6.45 14.60
CA GLY A 112 1.21 -5.61 13.68
C GLY A 112 2.02 -6.42 12.67
N PHE A 113 3.30 -6.06 12.53
CA PHE A 113 4.21 -6.70 11.58
C PHE A 113 4.94 -7.93 12.14
N SER A 114 4.58 -8.46 13.33
CA SER A 114 5.34 -9.50 14.02
C SER A 114 5.62 -10.74 13.15
N SER A 115 4.65 -11.17 12.34
CA SER A 115 4.78 -12.34 11.45
C SER A 115 5.67 -12.12 10.24
N ILE A 116 5.97 -10.86 9.90
CA ILE A 116 6.74 -10.46 8.70
C ILE A 116 7.97 -9.61 9.02
N ASN A 117 8.37 -9.54 10.30
CA ASN A 117 9.51 -8.72 10.73
C ASN A 117 10.84 -9.10 10.06
N HIS A 118 11.00 -10.36 9.67
CA HIS A 118 12.21 -10.89 9.02
C HIS A 118 12.24 -10.62 7.50
N ILE A 119 11.15 -10.11 6.90
CA ILE A 119 11.05 -9.86 5.47
C ILE A 119 11.40 -8.38 5.20
N ALA A 120 12.26 -8.11 4.23
CA ALA A 120 12.54 -6.76 3.77
C ALA A 120 11.36 -6.24 2.91
N GLY A 121 10.50 -5.37 3.45
CA GLY A 121 9.25 -4.93 2.82
C GLY A 121 8.03 -5.63 3.42
N GLY A 122 6.87 -5.50 2.80
CA GLY A 122 5.63 -6.16 3.25
C GLY A 122 4.85 -5.39 4.32
N ASP A 123 5.24 -4.17 4.62
CA ASP A 123 4.54 -3.31 5.56
C ASP A 123 3.17 -2.86 5.04
N ASP A 124 3.01 -2.84 3.74
CA ASP A 124 1.76 -2.54 3.04
C ASP A 124 1.12 -3.83 2.47
N ASP A 125 1.73 -4.44 1.46
CA ASP A 125 1.15 -5.55 0.71
C ASP A 125 0.94 -6.81 1.55
N LEU A 126 1.94 -7.26 2.33
CA LEU A 126 1.81 -8.47 3.16
C LEU A 126 0.90 -8.25 4.36
N PHE A 127 0.93 -7.05 4.95
CA PHE A 127 0.02 -6.75 6.04
C PHE A 127 -1.43 -6.79 5.53
N ILE A 128 -1.74 -6.11 4.43
CA ILE A 128 -3.07 -6.14 3.83
C ILE A 128 -3.43 -7.55 3.35
N ASN A 129 -2.50 -8.29 2.72
CA ASN A 129 -2.74 -9.67 2.34
C ASN A 129 -3.21 -10.55 3.50
N LYS A 130 -2.69 -10.30 4.71
CA LYS A 130 -3.04 -11.04 5.91
C LYS A 130 -4.43 -10.68 6.43
N VAL A 131 -4.78 -9.38 6.50
CA VAL A 131 -5.91 -8.86 7.27
C VAL A 131 -7.13 -8.47 6.44
N ALA A 132 -6.95 -8.24 5.14
CA ALA A 132 -8.03 -7.82 4.26
C ALA A 132 -9.02 -8.96 3.96
N THR A 133 -10.30 -8.59 3.92
CA THR A 133 -11.44 -9.44 3.56
C THR A 133 -12.42 -8.62 2.72
N ASP A 134 -13.34 -9.29 2.04
CA ASP A 134 -14.46 -8.65 1.33
C ASP A 134 -15.28 -7.72 2.25
N ALA A 135 -15.53 -8.17 3.47
CA ALA A 135 -16.39 -7.47 4.42
C ALA A 135 -15.75 -6.20 5.03
N ASN A 136 -14.41 -6.11 5.09
CA ASN A 136 -13.72 -5.02 5.79
C ASN A 136 -12.90 -4.09 4.90
N THR A 137 -12.92 -4.27 3.58
CA THR A 137 -12.07 -3.53 2.65
C THR A 137 -12.90 -2.73 1.65
N ALA A 138 -12.64 -1.44 1.56
CA ALA A 138 -13.18 -0.54 0.54
C ALA A 138 -12.07 0.00 -0.37
N ILE A 139 -12.44 0.54 -1.52
CA ILE A 139 -11.54 1.21 -2.44
C ILE A 139 -11.95 2.65 -2.71
N VAL A 140 -10.98 3.51 -2.99
CA VAL A 140 -11.22 4.88 -3.44
C VAL A 140 -10.49 5.11 -4.77
N VAL A 141 -11.27 5.40 -5.82
CA VAL A 141 -10.78 5.68 -7.19
C VAL A 141 -11.05 7.12 -7.63
N ASP A 142 -11.47 7.97 -6.71
CA ASP A 142 -11.63 9.40 -6.96
C ASP A 142 -10.26 10.03 -7.21
N LYS A 143 -10.14 10.84 -8.25
CA LYS A 143 -8.89 11.55 -8.59
C LYS A 143 -8.43 12.50 -7.48
N GLU A 144 -9.36 13.05 -6.71
CA GLU A 144 -9.05 13.91 -5.56
C GLU A 144 -8.40 13.14 -4.41
N ALA A 145 -8.58 11.81 -4.37
CA ALA A 145 -7.97 10.93 -3.38
C ALA A 145 -6.62 10.35 -3.82
N PHE A 146 -6.09 10.69 -4.98
CA PHE A 146 -4.82 10.15 -5.46
C PHE A 146 -3.62 10.77 -4.73
N THR A 147 -2.55 9.99 -4.62
CA THR A 147 -1.22 10.49 -4.29
C THR A 147 -0.28 10.33 -5.48
N LEU A 148 0.67 11.23 -5.62
CA LEU A 148 1.63 11.23 -6.71
C LEU A 148 3.05 11.35 -6.16
N SER A 149 3.96 10.53 -6.66
CA SER A 149 5.39 10.60 -6.34
C SER A 149 6.25 10.73 -7.59
N GLU A 150 7.55 10.88 -7.40
CA GLU A 150 8.51 10.94 -8.49
C GLU A 150 8.90 9.53 -8.94
N ALA A 151 8.82 9.30 -10.26
CA ALA A 151 9.26 8.03 -10.84
C ALA A 151 10.78 7.94 -10.87
N GLU A 152 11.32 6.71 -10.81
CA GLU A 152 12.74 6.44 -11.00
C GLU A 152 13.25 7.01 -12.33
N ARG A 153 14.44 7.59 -12.30
CA ARG A 153 15.02 8.29 -13.46
C ARG A 153 15.76 7.39 -14.43
N ASN A 154 16.11 6.20 -14.00
CA ASN A 154 16.81 5.21 -14.84
C ASN A 154 16.23 3.81 -14.68
N LEU A 155 16.42 3.00 -15.71
CA LEU A 155 15.87 1.65 -15.80
C LEU A 155 16.43 0.71 -14.71
N LYS A 156 17.70 0.87 -14.34
CA LYS A 156 18.36 0.02 -13.34
C LYS A 156 17.71 0.17 -11.95
N ASP A 157 17.44 1.41 -11.56
CA ASP A 157 16.82 1.69 -10.26
C ASP A 157 15.36 1.23 -10.24
N TRP A 158 14.63 1.42 -11.34
CA TRP A 158 13.28 0.90 -11.48
C TRP A 158 13.22 -0.64 -11.38
N ILE A 159 14.11 -1.37 -12.10
CA ILE A 159 14.19 -2.83 -12.00
C ILE A 159 14.52 -3.26 -10.56
N ARG A 160 15.43 -2.57 -9.88
CA ARG A 160 15.76 -2.85 -8.48
C ARG A 160 14.54 -2.67 -7.57
N GLN A 161 13.79 -1.58 -7.75
CA GLN A 161 12.55 -1.32 -7.03
C GLN A 161 11.51 -2.43 -7.29
N LYS A 162 11.30 -2.83 -8.54
CA LYS A 162 10.38 -3.92 -8.91
C LYS A 162 10.78 -5.26 -8.29
N ASN A 163 12.05 -5.63 -8.34
CA ASN A 163 12.54 -6.87 -7.73
C ASN A 163 12.28 -6.90 -6.21
N ARG A 164 12.41 -5.76 -5.52
CA ARG A 164 12.08 -5.66 -4.11
C ARG A 164 10.58 -5.89 -3.87
N HIS A 165 9.71 -5.31 -4.69
CA HIS A 165 8.25 -5.52 -4.58
C HIS A 165 7.87 -6.97 -4.91
N PHE A 166 8.42 -7.57 -5.96
CA PHE A 166 8.12 -8.97 -6.29
C PHE A 166 8.60 -9.97 -5.24
N SER A 167 9.63 -9.62 -4.47
CA SER A 167 10.15 -10.52 -3.43
C SER A 167 9.14 -10.83 -2.32
N THR A 168 8.13 -10.00 -2.13
CA THR A 168 7.06 -10.19 -1.13
C THR A 168 5.96 -11.11 -1.63
N ALA A 169 5.68 -11.16 -2.93
CA ALA A 169 4.58 -11.95 -3.51
C ALA A 169 4.65 -13.46 -3.17
N ARG A 170 5.86 -14.01 -2.96
CA ARG A 170 6.05 -15.41 -2.52
C ARG A 170 5.41 -15.74 -1.17
N TYR A 171 5.12 -14.72 -0.36
CA TYR A 171 4.51 -14.88 0.97
C TYR A 171 2.99 -14.66 0.96
N TYR A 172 2.38 -14.34 -0.17
CA TYR A 172 0.94 -14.17 -0.28
C TYR A 172 0.18 -15.47 0.03
N LYS A 173 -1.08 -15.36 0.43
CA LYS A 173 -1.97 -16.52 0.62
C LYS A 173 -1.99 -17.40 -0.65
N PRO A 174 -2.09 -18.73 -0.52
CA PRO A 174 -2.05 -19.65 -1.69
C PRO A 174 -3.06 -19.28 -2.80
N LEU A 175 -4.29 -18.93 -2.42
CA LEU A 175 -5.31 -18.49 -3.38
C LEU A 175 -4.84 -17.28 -4.20
N HIS A 176 -4.27 -16.28 -3.54
CA HIS A 176 -3.78 -15.07 -4.22
C HIS A 176 -2.62 -15.37 -5.18
N LYS A 177 -1.75 -16.30 -4.81
CA LYS A 177 -0.66 -16.76 -5.73
C LYS A 177 -1.20 -17.41 -7.00
N VAL A 178 -2.21 -18.26 -6.87
CA VAL A 178 -2.84 -18.90 -8.03
C VAL A 178 -3.49 -17.86 -8.92
N LEU A 179 -4.27 -16.94 -8.36
CA LEU A 179 -4.94 -15.88 -9.12
C LEU A 179 -3.98 -14.90 -9.81
N LEU A 180 -2.79 -14.68 -9.24
CA LEU A 180 -1.80 -13.78 -9.82
C LEU A 180 -0.86 -14.47 -10.82
N ALA A 181 -0.86 -15.81 -10.88
CA ALA A 181 -0.07 -16.60 -11.81
C ALA A 181 -0.81 -16.87 -13.14
N THR A 182 -2.10 -16.55 -13.21
CA THR A 182 -2.94 -16.65 -14.42
C THR A 182 -3.02 -15.32 -15.14
#